data_8ed8330dca3a8e43ba348455be5b22f2
#
_entry.id   8ed8330dca3a8e43ba348455be5b22f2
#
_cell.length_a   1.000
_cell.length_b   1.000
_cell.length_c   1.000
_cell.angle_alpha   90.00
_cell.angle_beta   90.00
_cell.angle_gamma   90.00
#
_symmetry.space_group_name_H-M   'P 1'
#
loop_
_entity.id
_entity.type
_entity.pdbx_description
1 polymer ?
#
loop_
_entity_poly.entity_id
_entity_poly.type
_entity_poly.pdbx_seq_one_letter_code
_entity_poly.pdbx_strand_id
1 'polypeptide(L)'
;MTEMLHWYAETTGGVRQGNAPVHPGCGAVHLSADLPAGTLKAVRAELPWTMEADERLFMNGYQTWTYSPELDRNGKLRGTDHIPGFLRKKYAFDRYGDYHFAPYGHQKGQSHGFSYCYFRKGTQFRLVASLDETPGYTILRYDSGKALLTLERDCAGVEHPGGSFPLLDLFFAVGGETEVFDGWFQAMGIKPRTEKKLAGYSSWYNRYQDITEYTIREDLTGCRSLLCPGDLFQIDDGWEPKVGDWLETDAQKFPHGLKGMVEEIHAAGFQAGLWLAPFVCEKDSALFRQHPDWLLKVDGKPWCCGSNWSSFYALDIDNPAVLDYLRRVFDRVLNDWGFDLVKLDFLYGAAPFGNAHESRAARMNRAMELLRSWCGQKQILGCGVPVMPAFGLADYCRVSCDVSLDWDDVWYMRLFHRERVSTKQAINNTVFRRQLNGRAYGSDPDVFFLREENCKLTAEQKRTLATVNALLGNVFLTSDMPSRYTQAQRAEYRRLRTLFERAAQVQVEMENGRLYIRYLLGGTPQKLCFDPF
;
A
#
# COMPACT_ATOMS: atom_id res chain seq x y z
N MET A 1 11.12 18.73 26.20
CA MET A 1 11.79 18.02 27.30
C MET A 1 12.50 16.82 26.69
N THR A 2 13.63 16.44 27.26
CA THR A 2 14.33 15.20 26.91
C THR A 2 13.69 14.07 27.70
N GLU A 3 13.27 13.03 27.01
CA GLU A 3 12.71 11.82 27.59
C GLU A 3 13.74 10.70 27.50
N MET A 4 13.63 9.73 28.38
CA MET A 4 14.49 8.55 28.35
C MET A 4 13.77 7.41 27.62
N LEU A 5 14.32 6.98 26.50
CA LEU A 5 13.91 5.79 25.79
C LEU A 5 14.60 4.60 26.44
N HIS A 6 13.80 3.68 26.99
CA HIS A 6 14.29 2.46 27.62
C HIS A 6 14.21 1.31 26.63
N TRP A 7 15.34 0.70 26.27
CA TRP A 7 15.36 -0.41 25.33
C TRP A 7 15.72 -1.74 25.98
N TYR A 8 15.19 -2.80 25.39
CA TYR A 8 15.37 -4.19 25.79
C TYR A 8 15.56 -5.06 24.55
N ALA A 9 16.52 -5.98 24.58
CA ALA A 9 16.75 -6.97 23.55
C ALA A 9 17.04 -8.34 24.17
N GLU A 10 16.46 -9.39 23.62
CA GLU A 10 16.58 -10.77 24.09
C GLU A 10 16.91 -11.71 22.95
N THR A 11 17.93 -12.55 23.17
CA THR A 11 18.22 -13.76 22.38
C THR A 11 18.09 -14.99 23.27
N THR A 12 18.14 -16.18 22.67
CA THR A 12 18.25 -17.42 23.48
C THR A 12 19.54 -17.48 24.32
N GLY A 13 20.57 -16.71 23.95
CA GLY A 13 21.84 -16.61 24.68
C GLY A 13 21.86 -15.59 25.81
N GLY A 14 20.82 -14.74 25.94
CA GLY A 14 20.75 -13.77 27.05
C GLY A 14 20.04 -12.48 26.71
N VAL A 15 20.05 -11.56 27.67
CA VAL A 15 19.33 -10.28 27.62
C VAL A 15 20.31 -9.11 27.65
N ARG A 16 19.98 -8.03 26.98
CA ARG A 16 20.59 -6.70 27.07
C ARG A 16 19.51 -5.65 27.24
N GLN A 17 19.82 -4.61 27.98
CA GLN A 17 18.95 -3.45 28.17
C GLN A 17 19.77 -2.18 28.39
N GLY A 18 19.19 -1.05 28.12
CA GLY A 18 19.84 0.23 28.30
C GLY A 18 18.89 1.40 28.07
N ASN A 19 19.43 2.60 28.07
CA ASN A 19 18.67 3.81 27.92
C ASN A 19 19.32 4.72 26.88
N ALA A 20 18.53 5.53 26.20
CA ALA A 20 18.99 6.58 25.31
C ALA A 20 18.16 7.87 25.52
N PRO A 21 18.78 9.04 25.63
CA PRO A 21 18.05 10.30 25.70
C PRO A 21 17.49 10.64 24.32
N VAL A 22 16.19 10.94 24.24
CA VAL A 22 15.51 11.39 23.02
C VAL A 22 14.60 12.57 23.34
N HIS A 23 14.33 13.41 22.34
CA HIS A 23 13.29 14.44 22.43
C HIS A 23 12.55 14.55 21.09
N PRO A 24 11.28 14.98 21.10
CA PRO A 24 10.57 15.29 19.87
C PRO A 24 11.39 16.30 19.06
N GLY A 25 11.78 15.98 17.85
CA GLY A 25 12.62 16.85 17.00
C GLY A 25 14.13 16.63 17.10
N CYS A 26 14.61 15.55 17.76
CA CYS A 26 16.06 15.24 17.82
C CYS A 26 16.64 14.72 16.48
N GLY A 27 15.81 14.49 15.47
CA GLY A 27 16.26 13.92 14.20
C GLY A 27 16.49 12.41 14.26
N ALA A 28 17.57 11.95 13.61
CA ALA A 28 17.92 10.55 13.56
C ALA A 28 18.48 10.02 14.90
N VAL A 29 18.02 8.83 15.30
CA VAL A 29 18.48 8.12 16.50
C VAL A 29 18.77 6.67 16.10
N HIS A 30 20.02 6.25 16.20
CA HIS A 30 20.46 4.90 15.89
C HIS A 30 20.78 4.15 17.19
N LEU A 31 20.02 3.09 17.44
CA LEU A 31 20.20 2.25 18.61
C LEU A 31 20.79 0.91 18.19
N SER A 32 21.94 0.58 18.74
CA SER A 32 22.59 -0.71 18.55
C SER A 32 23.12 -1.24 19.88
N ALA A 33 23.28 -2.56 19.97
CA ALA A 33 23.89 -3.20 21.13
C ALA A 33 24.57 -4.50 20.72
N ASP A 34 25.60 -4.86 21.48
CA ASP A 34 26.22 -6.19 21.35
C ASP A 34 25.32 -7.23 22.02
N LEU A 35 24.71 -8.08 21.22
CA LEU A 35 23.83 -9.14 21.68
C LEU A 35 24.59 -10.47 21.75
N PRO A 36 24.24 -11.35 22.72
CA PRO A 36 24.73 -12.73 22.73
C PRO A 36 24.26 -13.48 21.48
N ALA A 37 25.08 -14.44 21.03
CA ALA A 37 24.67 -15.38 19.98
C ALA A 37 23.41 -16.15 20.39
N GLY A 38 22.55 -16.44 19.42
CA GLY A 38 21.30 -17.19 19.61
C GLY A 38 20.16 -16.66 18.79
N THR A 39 19.02 -17.27 18.90
CA THR A 39 17.79 -16.83 18.19
C THR A 39 17.21 -15.58 18.85
N LEU A 40 16.96 -14.55 18.07
CA LEU A 40 16.29 -13.32 18.51
C LEU A 40 14.86 -13.64 18.98
N LYS A 41 14.49 -13.13 20.15
CA LYS A 41 13.15 -13.31 20.73
C LYS A 41 12.38 -12.02 20.78
N ALA A 42 13.01 -10.93 21.20
CA ALA A 42 12.40 -9.63 21.31
C ALA A 42 13.44 -8.51 21.19
N VAL A 43 13.05 -7.44 20.49
CA VAL A 43 13.74 -6.15 20.50
C VAL A 43 12.68 -5.10 20.62
N ARG A 44 12.72 -4.29 21.69
CA ARG A 44 11.73 -3.25 21.94
C ARG A 44 12.33 -2.06 22.66
N ALA A 45 11.67 -0.92 22.53
CA ALA A 45 11.97 0.27 23.31
C ALA A 45 10.67 0.93 23.78
N GLU A 46 10.68 1.53 24.95
CA GLU A 46 9.56 2.22 25.57
C GLU A 46 9.92 3.68 25.78
N LEU A 47 9.03 4.57 25.37
CA LEU A 47 9.19 6.01 25.46
C LEU A 47 7.94 6.64 26.09
N PRO A 48 8.06 7.36 27.23
CA PRO A 48 6.98 8.20 27.72
C PRO A 48 6.56 9.21 26.64
N TRP A 49 5.28 9.19 26.26
CA TRP A 49 4.78 10.04 25.19
C TRP A 49 3.34 10.47 25.44
N THR A 50 3.17 11.70 25.88
CA THR A 50 1.85 12.25 26.18
C THR A 50 1.20 12.79 24.90
N MET A 51 -0.03 12.36 24.65
CA MET A 51 -0.90 12.94 23.62
C MET A 51 -1.68 14.11 24.24
N GLU A 52 -1.60 15.29 23.61
CA GLU A 52 -2.34 16.48 24.01
C GLU A 52 -3.86 16.29 23.75
N ALA A 53 -4.69 17.11 24.41
CA ALA A 53 -6.15 16.94 24.35
C ALA A 53 -6.71 17.06 22.92
N ASP A 54 -6.15 17.96 22.14
CA ASP A 54 -6.62 18.28 20.77
C ASP A 54 -5.80 17.59 19.67
N GLU A 55 -4.87 16.72 20.04
CA GLU A 55 -4.07 15.98 19.06
C GLU A 55 -4.87 14.84 18.46
N ARG A 56 -4.54 14.55 17.21
CA ARG A 56 -4.99 13.35 16.48
C ARG A 56 -3.79 12.45 16.25
N LEU A 57 -3.96 11.17 16.51
CA LEU A 57 -2.95 10.15 16.33
C LEU A 57 -3.19 9.39 15.02
N PHE A 58 -2.20 9.37 14.16
CA PHE A 58 -2.15 8.49 12.99
C PHE A 58 -1.18 7.34 13.25
N MET A 59 -1.63 6.12 13.03
CA MET A 59 -0.82 4.90 13.04
C MET A 59 -0.86 4.30 11.64
N ASN A 60 0.25 4.36 10.90
CA ASN A 60 0.31 3.77 9.58
C ASN A 60 0.09 2.25 9.67
N GLY A 61 -0.86 1.71 8.91
CA GLY A 61 -1.12 0.28 8.87
C GLY A 61 -0.03 -0.50 8.12
N TYR A 62 0.01 -1.82 8.33
CA TYR A 62 1.03 -2.73 7.83
C TYR A 62 1.28 -2.60 6.32
N GLN A 63 0.22 -2.62 5.54
CA GLN A 63 0.32 -2.58 4.09
C GLN A 63 -0.60 -1.49 3.48
N THR A 64 -0.47 -1.26 2.18
CA THR A 64 -1.15 -0.16 1.48
C THR A 64 -2.67 -0.20 1.60
N TRP A 65 -3.30 -1.38 1.65
CA TRP A 65 -4.76 -1.50 1.82
C TRP A 65 -5.24 -1.28 3.25
N THR A 66 -4.36 -1.41 4.24
CA THR A 66 -4.77 -1.32 5.65
C THR A 66 -5.34 0.06 5.96
N TYR A 67 -6.60 0.10 6.37
CA TYR A 67 -7.27 1.33 6.80
C TYR A 67 -6.54 1.98 7.97
N SER A 68 -6.14 3.23 7.78
CA SER A 68 -5.30 4.00 8.71
C SER A 68 -5.92 5.38 8.94
N PRO A 69 -6.89 5.49 9.86
CA PRO A 69 -7.51 6.77 10.20
C PRO A 69 -6.66 7.58 11.19
N GLU A 70 -6.92 8.87 11.29
CA GLU A 70 -6.53 9.64 12.46
C GLU A 70 -7.48 9.36 13.63
N LEU A 71 -6.92 8.99 14.76
CA LEU A 71 -7.62 8.61 15.98
C LEU A 71 -7.61 9.76 16.99
N ASP A 72 -8.66 9.87 17.79
CA ASP A 72 -8.63 10.63 19.03
C ASP A 72 -7.99 9.79 20.17
N ARG A 73 -7.88 10.40 21.35
CA ARG A 73 -7.28 9.79 22.53
C ARG A 73 -7.94 8.46 22.96
N ASN A 74 -9.22 8.26 22.64
CA ASN A 74 -9.99 7.06 22.96
C ASN A 74 -10.12 6.12 21.74
N GLY A 75 -9.55 6.50 20.60
CA GLY A 75 -9.62 5.77 19.36
C GLY A 75 -9.04 4.36 19.49
N LYS A 76 -9.62 3.41 18.77
CA LYS A 76 -9.22 2.00 18.79
C LYS A 76 -9.24 1.43 17.39
N LEU A 77 -8.18 0.72 17.04
CA LEU A 77 -8.16 -0.14 15.87
C LEU A 77 -8.65 -1.54 16.25
N ARG A 78 -9.49 -2.14 15.41
CA ARG A 78 -10.05 -3.48 15.65
C ARG A 78 -9.27 -4.51 14.84
N GLY A 79 -8.88 -5.59 15.52
CA GLY A 79 -8.40 -6.81 14.88
C GLY A 79 -9.54 -7.73 14.46
N THR A 80 -9.20 -8.95 14.09
CA THR A 80 -10.14 -10.00 13.65
C THR A 80 -10.59 -10.94 14.78
N ASP A 81 -10.12 -10.75 16.02
CA ASP A 81 -10.37 -11.66 17.15
C ASP A 81 -11.86 -11.80 17.53
N HIS A 82 -12.65 -10.77 17.24
CA HIS A 82 -14.10 -10.77 17.48
C HIS A 82 -14.88 -11.60 16.45
N ILE A 83 -14.24 -12.04 15.37
CA ILE A 83 -14.87 -12.83 14.30
C ILE A 83 -14.82 -14.31 14.68
N PRO A 84 -15.94 -15.06 14.57
CA PRO A 84 -15.94 -16.50 14.80
C PRO A 84 -14.85 -17.22 13.98
N GLY A 85 -14.09 -18.11 14.62
CA GLY A 85 -12.92 -18.75 14.03
C GLY A 85 -13.22 -19.50 12.71
N PHE A 86 -14.41 -20.09 12.56
CA PHE A 86 -14.80 -20.75 11.33
C PHE A 86 -15.00 -19.80 10.15
N LEU A 87 -15.48 -18.56 10.39
CA LEU A 87 -15.58 -17.52 9.36
C LEU A 87 -14.22 -16.97 8.99
N ARG A 88 -13.33 -16.71 9.98
CA ARG A 88 -11.96 -16.30 9.72
C ARG A 88 -11.23 -17.30 8.83
N LYS A 89 -11.38 -18.61 9.14
CA LYS A 89 -10.76 -19.68 8.36
C LYS A 89 -11.36 -19.79 6.97
N LYS A 90 -12.70 -19.72 6.84
CA LYS A 90 -13.40 -19.87 5.55
C LYS A 90 -13.05 -18.76 4.57
N TYR A 91 -12.98 -17.53 5.04
CA TYR A 91 -12.75 -16.34 4.21
C TYR A 91 -11.32 -15.78 4.32
N ALA A 92 -10.47 -16.44 5.10
CA ALA A 92 -9.08 -16.07 5.32
C ALA A 92 -8.88 -14.59 5.71
N PHE A 93 -9.81 -13.98 6.48
CA PHE A 93 -9.79 -12.55 6.82
C PHE A 93 -8.53 -12.10 7.54
N ASP A 94 -7.87 -12.98 8.28
CA ASP A 94 -6.63 -12.73 9.00
C ASP A 94 -5.37 -12.80 8.11
N ARG A 95 -5.53 -13.03 6.79
CA ARG A 95 -4.42 -13.20 5.86
C ARG A 95 -4.06 -11.92 5.10
N TYR A 96 -5.00 -10.98 4.97
CA TYR A 96 -4.80 -9.74 4.20
C TYR A 96 -3.99 -8.67 4.93
N GLY A 97 -3.86 -8.74 6.25
CA GLY A 97 -3.16 -7.77 7.09
C GLY A 97 -2.15 -8.42 8.03
N ASP A 98 -1.91 -7.74 9.13
CA ASP A 98 -0.95 -8.10 10.17
C ASP A 98 -1.50 -9.03 11.27
N TYR A 99 -2.76 -9.45 11.14
CA TYR A 99 -3.53 -10.12 12.20
C TYR A 99 -2.93 -11.44 12.71
N HIS A 100 -2.09 -12.10 11.91
CA HIS A 100 -1.48 -13.36 12.30
C HIS A 100 -0.15 -13.22 13.04
N PHE A 101 0.39 -11.97 13.13
CA PHE A 101 1.67 -11.73 13.80
C PHE A 101 1.71 -10.47 14.68
N ALA A 102 0.75 -9.54 14.55
CA ALA A 102 0.67 -8.34 15.38
C ALA A 102 -0.58 -8.39 16.27
N PRO A 103 -0.44 -8.55 17.60
CA PRO A 103 -1.59 -8.53 18.49
C PRO A 103 -2.22 -7.14 18.55
N TYR A 104 -3.55 -7.11 18.52
CA TYR A 104 -4.34 -5.88 18.60
C TYR A 104 -4.67 -5.52 20.05
N GLY A 105 -4.66 -4.23 20.37
CA GLY A 105 -5.06 -3.73 21.69
C GLY A 105 -6.53 -3.96 21.97
N HIS A 106 -6.85 -4.33 23.22
CA HIS A 106 -8.24 -4.62 23.65
C HIS A 106 -8.95 -3.40 24.26
N GLN A 107 -8.20 -2.42 24.76
CA GLN A 107 -8.73 -1.25 25.45
C GLN A 107 -8.86 -0.03 24.51
N LYS A 108 -9.72 0.92 24.88
CA LYS A 108 -9.78 2.24 24.25
C LYS A 108 -8.44 2.94 24.41
N GLY A 109 -8.03 3.69 23.40
CA GLY A 109 -6.75 4.40 23.39
C GLY A 109 -5.53 3.54 23.10
N GLN A 110 -5.70 2.22 22.86
CA GLN A 110 -4.65 1.33 22.39
C GLN A 110 -4.70 1.18 20.87
N SER A 111 -3.60 1.48 20.22
CA SER A 111 -3.44 1.36 18.78
C SER A 111 -2.03 0.93 18.42
N HIS A 112 -1.85 0.40 17.21
CA HIS A 112 -0.54 0.09 16.67
C HIS A 112 -0.47 0.41 15.18
N GLY A 113 0.74 0.55 14.69
CA GLY A 113 1.05 0.76 13.28
C GLY A 113 2.47 0.31 12.94
N PHE A 114 2.86 0.53 11.71
CA PHE A 114 4.14 0.11 11.13
C PHE A 114 4.85 1.30 10.50
N SER A 115 6.14 1.31 10.58
CA SER A 115 7.06 2.24 9.93
C SER A 115 6.99 3.67 10.46
N TYR A 116 5.82 4.25 10.65
CA TYR A 116 5.68 5.60 11.21
C TYR A 116 4.33 5.85 11.88
N CYS A 117 4.33 6.76 12.82
CA CYS A 117 3.15 7.39 13.38
C CYS A 117 3.38 8.90 13.51
N TYR A 118 2.29 9.66 13.55
CA TYR A 118 2.38 11.06 13.90
C TYR A 118 1.25 11.47 14.85
N PHE A 119 1.55 12.48 15.67
CA PHE A 119 0.59 13.18 16.48
C PHE A 119 0.42 14.57 15.88
N ARG A 120 -0.80 14.93 15.48
CA ARG A 120 -1.07 16.17 14.77
C ARG A 120 -2.02 17.09 15.55
N LYS A 121 -1.63 18.36 15.66
CA LYS A 121 -2.48 19.44 16.19
C LYS A 121 -2.50 20.58 15.18
N GLY A 122 -3.65 20.79 14.54
CA GLY A 122 -3.74 21.76 13.44
C GLY A 122 -2.81 21.39 12.29
N THR A 123 -1.84 22.26 11.99
CA THR A 123 -0.80 22.10 10.96
C THR A 123 0.53 21.60 11.52
N GLN A 124 0.63 21.38 12.84
CA GLN A 124 1.85 20.92 13.50
C GLN A 124 1.82 19.40 13.69
N PHE A 125 2.94 18.77 13.42
CA PHE A 125 3.16 17.34 13.52
C PHE A 125 4.28 17.04 14.52
N ARG A 126 4.11 15.98 15.27
CA ARG A 126 5.18 15.28 16.01
C ARG A 126 5.29 13.89 15.38
N LEU A 127 6.35 13.67 14.63
CA LEU A 127 6.59 12.41 13.89
C LEU A 127 7.50 11.49 14.69
N VAL A 128 7.17 10.21 14.72
CA VAL A 128 8.08 9.10 15.08
C VAL A 128 8.05 8.10 13.94
N ALA A 129 9.20 7.87 13.32
CA ALA A 129 9.28 7.06 12.12
C ALA A 129 10.53 6.17 12.12
N SER A 130 10.48 5.08 11.38
CA SER A 130 11.62 4.20 11.11
C SER A 130 12.52 4.80 10.02
N LEU A 131 13.83 4.63 10.14
CA LEU A 131 14.80 4.95 9.10
C LEU A 131 15.23 3.71 8.30
N ASP A 132 15.18 2.54 8.94
CA ASP A 132 15.56 1.28 8.30
C ASP A 132 14.72 0.13 8.87
N GLU A 133 14.11 -0.65 7.99
CA GLU A 133 13.36 -1.86 8.31
C GLU A 133 13.99 -3.13 7.72
N THR A 134 15.20 -3.04 7.17
CA THR A 134 15.90 -4.21 6.64
C THR A 134 16.06 -5.32 7.68
N PRO A 135 16.42 -5.06 8.97
CA PRO A 135 16.51 -6.11 9.98
C PRO A 135 15.18 -6.63 10.49
N GLY A 136 14.08 -5.87 10.30
CA GLY A 136 12.74 -6.20 10.76
C GLY A 136 11.82 -4.98 10.70
N TYR A 137 10.52 -5.18 10.52
CA TYR A 137 9.56 -4.08 10.59
C TYR A 137 9.64 -3.36 11.92
N THR A 138 9.47 -2.05 11.91
CA THR A 138 9.28 -1.26 13.13
C THR A 138 7.79 -1.19 13.43
N ILE A 139 7.37 -1.86 14.49
CA ILE A 139 5.99 -1.83 15.00
C ILE A 139 5.92 -0.77 16.09
N LEU A 140 5.04 0.20 15.91
CA LEU A 140 4.77 1.26 16.88
C LEU A 140 3.46 0.94 17.60
N ARG A 141 3.46 0.95 18.94
CA ARG A 141 2.26 0.77 19.77
C ARG A 141 2.08 1.97 20.68
N TYR A 142 0.88 2.50 20.74
CA TYR A 142 0.56 3.61 21.62
C TYR A 142 -0.56 3.23 22.59
N ASP A 143 -0.35 3.52 23.87
CA ASP A 143 -1.34 3.41 24.93
C ASP A 143 -1.56 4.78 25.55
N SER A 144 -2.68 5.41 25.21
CA SER A 144 -3.01 6.77 25.70
C SER A 144 -3.28 6.82 27.20
N GLY A 145 -3.73 5.70 27.79
CA GLY A 145 -3.98 5.60 29.23
C GLY A 145 -2.70 5.57 30.06
N LYS A 146 -1.62 5.04 29.48
CA LYS A 146 -0.29 4.99 30.09
C LYS A 146 0.62 6.12 29.62
N ALA A 147 0.20 6.90 28.61
CA ALA A 147 1.03 7.87 27.91
C ALA A 147 2.37 7.23 27.46
N LEU A 148 2.30 6.08 26.81
CA LEU A 148 3.44 5.25 26.48
C LEU A 148 3.45 4.90 25.00
N LEU A 149 4.56 5.19 24.32
CA LEU A 149 4.87 4.71 22.98
C LEU A 149 5.87 3.56 23.09
N THR A 150 5.51 2.39 22.58
CA THR A 150 6.40 1.23 22.49
C THR A 150 6.80 1.02 21.02
N LEU A 151 8.08 0.80 20.78
CA LEU A 151 8.69 0.57 19.49
C LEU A 151 9.27 -0.84 19.49
N GLU A 152 8.86 -1.67 18.54
CA GLU A 152 9.28 -3.07 18.47
C GLU A 152 9.93 -3.33 17.10
N ARG A 153 11.00 -4.15 17.08
CA ARG A 153 11.56 -4.69 15.84
C ARG A 153 10.99 -6.10 15.60
N ASP A 154 10.33 -6.31 14.50
CA ASP A 154 9.78 -7.63 14.10
C ASP A 154 10.89 -8.53 13.54
N CYS A 155 11.70 -9.08 14.44
CA CYS A 155 12.86 -9.92 14.13
C CYS A 155 12.89 -11.24 14.90
N ALA A 156 11.81 -11.59 15.60
CA ALA A 156 11.74 -12.83 16.37
C ALA A 156 11.90 -14.07 15.47
N GLY A 157 12.71 -15.04 15.93
CA GLY A 157 13.00 -16.26 15.20
C GLY A 157 14.25 -16.20 14.31
N VAL A 158 14.86 -15.03 14.11
CA VAL A 158 16.09 -14.88 13.32
C VAL A 158 17.30 -15.26 14.18
N GLU A 159 18.23 -16.04 13.63
CA GLU A 159 19.48 -16.40 14.28
C GLU A 159 20.47 -15.25 14.23
N HIS A 160 21.08 -14.96 15.39
CA HIS A 160 22.09 -13.93 15.54
C HIS A 160 23.42 -14.57 15.94
N PRO A 161 24.54 -14.32 15.22
CA PRO A 161 25.82 -14.97 15.50
C PRO A 161 26.51 -14.42 16.75
N GLY A 162 25.97 -13.40 17.39
CA GLY A 162 26.59 -12.60 18.44
C GLY A 162 27.30 -11.36 17.90
N GLY A 163 27.47 -10.34 18.75
CA GLY A 163 28.05 -9.05 18.38
C GLY A 163 27.01 -7.97 18.15
N SER A 164 27.37 -6.94 17.40
CA SER A 164 26.53 -5.75 17.20
C SER A 164 25.26 -6.07 16.41
N PHE A 165 24.12 -5.62 16.93
CA PHE A 165 22.82 -5.71 16.28
C PHE A 165 22.12 -4.34 16.26
N PRO A 166 21.58 -3.88 15.10
CA PRO A 166 20.82 -2.65 15.00
C PRO A 166 19.44 -2.85 15.64
N LEU A 167 19.27 -2.37 16.86
CA LEU A 167 18.01 -2.51 17.60
C LEU A 167 16.87 -1.76 16.92
N LEU A 168 17.04 -0.45 16.75
CA LEU A 168 16.07 0.44 16.14
C LEU A 168 16.79 1.63 15.49
N ASP A 169 16.36 2.02 14.30
CA ASP A 169 16.77 3.22 13.61
C ASP A 169 15.55 4.12 13.45
N LEU A 170 15.54 5.24 14.15
CA LEU A 170 14.36 6.07 14.34
C LEU A 170 14.60 7.51 13.91
N PHE A 171 13.52 8.19 13.55
CA PHE A 171 13.51 9.62 13.26
C PHE A 171 12.44 10.32 14.07
N PHE A 172 12.82 11.39 14.76
CA PHE A 172 11.92 12.22 15.56
C PHE A 172 11.92 13.64 15.02
N ALA A 173 10.75 14.16 14.67
CA ALA A 173 10.62 15.53 14.18
C ALA A 173 9.37 16.22 14.70
N VAL A 174 9.46 17.55 14.87
CA VAL A 174 8.36 18.44 15.24
C VAL A 174 8.37 19.64 14.31
N GLY A 175 7.25 19.97 13.72
CA GLY A 175 7.14 21.10 12.80
C GLY A 175 5.93 21.01 11.87
N GLY A 176 5.98 21.80 10.81
CA GLY A 176 5.01 21.73 9.73
C GLY A 176 5.14 20.45 8.91
N GLU A 177 4.07 20.08 8.19
CA GLU A 177 4.02 18.83 7.42
C GLU A 177 5.21 18.66 6.47
N THR A 178 5.50 19.67 5.66
CA THR A 178 6.60 19.62 4.68
C THR A 178 7.94 19.43 5.36
N GLU A 179 8.24 20.25 6.37
CA GLU A 179 9.49 20.19 7.11
C GLU A 179 9.76 18.82 7.74
N VAL A 180 8.74 18.27 8.41
CA VAL A 180 8.83 17.01 9.15
C VAL A 180 9.03 15.83 8.21
N PHE A 181 8.24 15.74 7.15
CA PHE A 181 8.30 14.60 6.24
C PHE A 181 9.45 14.71 5.23
N ASP A 182 9.80 15.89 4.75
CA ASP A 182 11.01 16.07 3.93
C ASP A 182 12.27 15.71 4.71
N GLY A 183 12.34 16.14 6.00
CA GLY A 183 13.44 15.77 6.90
C GLY A 183 13.56 14.26 7.08
N TRP A 184 12.44 13.53 7.24
CA TRP A 184 12.44 12.07 7.35
C TRP A 184 12.98 11.38 6.10
N PHE A 185 12.46 11.73 4.92
CA PHE A 185 12.92 11.14 3.65
C PHE A 185 14.37 11.53 3.33
N GLN A 186 14.80 12.74 3.67
CA GLN A 186 16.20 13.15 3.56
C GLN A 186 17.12 12.31 4.47
N ALA A 187 16.70 12.05 5.71
CA ALA A 187 17.47 11.22 6.64
C ALA A 187 17.62 9.77 6.16
N MET A 188 16.62 9.23 5.47
CA MET A 188 16.69 7.90 4.84
C MET A 188 17.50 7.91 3.52
N GLY A 189 17.78 9.06 2.92
CA GLY A 189 18.38 9.15 1.59
C GLY A 189 17.45 8.68 0.46
N ILE A 190 16.14 8.56 0.72
CA ILE A 190 15.14 8.07 -0.25
C ILE A 190 14.61 9.23 -1.08
N LYS A 191 14.46 8.98 -2.38
CA LYS A 191 13.80 9.87 -3.34
C LYS A 191 12.80 9.07 -4.17
N PRO A 192 11.68 9.69 -4.59
CA PRO A 192 10.76 9.04 -5.50
C PRO A 192 11.44 8.75 -6.84
N ARG A 193 11.11 7.63 -7.45
CA ARG A 193 11.65 7.28 -8.77
C ARG A 193 11.10 8.16 -9.89
N THR A 194 9.92 8.70 -9.69
CA THR A 194 9.27 9.60 -10.65
C THR A 194 8.49 10.70 -9.92
N GLU A 195 8.52 11.90 -10.49
CA GLU A 195 7.65 13.01 -10.10
C GLU A 195 6.50 13.18 -11.11
N LYS A 196 6.50 12.38 -12.18
CA LYS A 196 5.53 12.46 -13.26
C LYS A 196 4.13 12.07 -12.76
N LYS A 197 3.16 12.93 -13.02
CA LYS A 197 1.74 12.60 -12.85
C LYS A 197 1.28 11.66 -13.95
N LEU A 198 0.54 10.63 -13.59
CA LEU A 198 0.06 9.59 -14.50
C LEU A 198 -1.46 9.58 -14.50
N ALA A 199 -2.08 10.02 -15.58
CA ALA A 199 -3.51 9.86 -15.78
C ALA A 199 -3.79 8.71 -16.74
N GLY A 200 -5.03 8.19 -16.75
CA GLY A 200 -5.35 7.10 -17.65
C GLY A 200 -6.64 6.37 -17.35
N TYR A 201 -6.64 5.11 -17.78
CA TYR A 201 -7.76 4.18 -17.68
C TYR A 201 -7.28 2.85 -17.10
N SER A 202 -8.13 2.21 -16.29
CA SER A 202 -7.99 0.82 -15.85
C SER A 202 -9.25 0.03 -16.16
N SER A 203 -9.13 -1.19 -16.68
CA SER A 203 -10.27 -2.02 -17.06
C SER A 203 -11.04 -2.58 -15.87
N TRP A 204 -10.47 -2.60 -14.64
CA TRP A 204 -10.99 -3.37 -13.51
C TRP A 204 -12.47 -3.11 -13.22
N TYR A 205 -12.84 -1.93 -12.76
CA TYR A 205 -14.24 -1.64 -12.35
C TYR A 205 -15.23 -1.50 -13.52
N ASN A 206 -14.72 -1.39 -14.74
CA ASN A 206 -15.56 -1.40 -15.93
C ASN A 206 -15.95 -2.82 -16.34
N ARG A 207 -15.02 -3.76 -16.22
CA ARG A 207 -15.15 -5.12 -16.76
C ARG A 207 -14.96 -6.22 -15.71
N TYR A 208 -14.25 -5.94 -14.62
CA TYR A 208 -13.68 -6.97 -13.74
C TYR A 208 -12.91 -8.00 -14.57
N GLN A 209 -13.04 -9.29 -14.27
CA GLN A 209 -12.39 -10.35 -15.03
C GLN A 209 -13.06 -10.66 -16.39
N ASP A 210 -14.19 -10.01 -16.72
CA ASP A 210 -14.90 -10.24 -18.00
C ASP A 210 -14.31 -9.40 -19.14
N ILE A 211 -12.99 -9.48 -19.28
CA ILE A 211 -12.24 -8.82 -20.37
C ILE A 211 -11.92 -9.81 -21.48
N THR A 212 -11.95 -9.34 -22.71
CA THR A 212 -11.55 -10.06 -23.93
C THR A 212 -10.83 -9.11 -24.86
N GLU A 213 -10.15 -9.61 -25.88
CA GLU A 213 -9.57 -8.76 -26.94
C GLU A 213 -10.60 -7.78 -27.51
N TYR A 214 -11.83 -8.24 -27.73
CA TYR A 214 -12.90 -7.41 -28.25
C TYR A 214 -13.26 -6.26 -27.29
N THR A 215 -13.50 -6.59 -26.01
CA THR A 215 -13.92 -5.59 -25.02
C THR A 215 -12.80 -4.59 -24.70
N ILE A 216 -11.55 -5.02 -24.70
CA ILE A 216 -10.39 -4.12 -24.51
C ILE A 216 -10.22 -3.17 -25.70
N ARG A 217 -10.44 -3.63 -26.95
CA ARG A 217 -10.47 -2.74 -28.14
C ARG A 217 -11.61 -1.74 -28.11
N GLU A 218 -12.78 -2.15 -27.62
CA GLU A 218 -13.91 -1.24 -27.40
C GLU A 218 -13.54 -0.13 -26.41
N ASP A 219 -12.95 -0.50 -25.27
CA ASP A 219 -12.50 0.43 -24.24
C ASP A 219 -11.40 1.36 -24.77
N LEU A 220 -10.40 0.82 -25.49
CA LEU A 220 -9.32 1.59 -26.12
C LEU A 220 -9.89 2.64 -27.11
N THR A 221 -10.86 2.24 -27.93
CA THR A 221 -11.54 3.14 -28.86
C THR A 221 -12.25 4.27 -28.12
N GLY A 222 -12.96 3.96 -27.03
CA GLY A 222 -13.60 4.96 -26.17
C GLY A 222 -12.59 5.93 -25.55
N CYS A 223 -11.47 5.40 -25.06
CA CYS A 223 -10.41 6.17 -24.42
C CYS A 223 -9.75 7.19 -25.36
N ARG A 224 -9.60 6.90 -26.65
CA ARG A 224 -9.06 7.86 -27.64
C ARG A 224 -9.78 9.20 -27.67
N SER A 225 -11.04 9.24 -27.26
CA SER A 225 -11.85 10.47 -27.23
C SER A 225 -11.68 11.29 -25.94
N LEU A 226 -10.97 10.77 -24.94
CA LEU A 226 -10.88 11.33 -23.59
C LEU A 226 -9.44 11.50 -23.10
N LEU A 227 -8.59 10.49 -23.30
CA LEU A 227 -7.21 10.46 -22.83
C LEU A 227 -6.30 11.26 -23.75
N CYS A 228 -5.17 11.69 -23.19
CA CYS A 228 -4.12 12.42 -23.89
C CYS A 228 -2.95 11.49 -24.25
N PRO A 229 -2.15 11.81 -25.27
CA PRO A 229 -0.91 11.09 -25.55
C PRO A 229 -0.01 10.99 -24.33
N GLY A 230 0.50 9.78 -24.06
CA GLY A 230 1.31 9.47 -22.87
C GLY A 230 0.53 9.10 -21.62
N ASP A 231 -0.82 9.12 -21.65
CA ASP A 231 -1.63 8.55 -20.58
C ASP A 231 -1.55 7.03 -20.55
N LEU A 232 -1.89 6.44 -19.41
CA LEU A 232 -1.90 4.99 -19.21
C LEU A 232 -3.19 4.36 -19.71
N PHE A 233 -3.07 3.26 -20.44
CA PHE A 233 -4.16 2.31 -20.67
C PHE A 233 -3.77 0.98 -20.02
N GLN A 234 -4.43 0.63 -18.91
CA GLN A 234 -4.11 -0.53 -18.11
C GLN A 234 -5.13 -1.65 -18.31
N ILE A 235 -4.64 -2.82 -18.70
CA ILE A 235 -5.37 -4.08 -18.68
C ILE A 235 -5.18 -4.69 -17.29
N ASP A 236 -6.28 -4.83 -16.54
CA ASP A 236 -6.29 -5.39 -15.18
C ASP A 236 -6.51 -6.91 -15.20
N ASP A 237 -6.75 -7.54 -14.05
CA ASP A 237 -6.97 -8.99 -13.84
C ASP A 237 -7.98 -9.59 -14.83
N GLY A 238 -7.71 -10.78 -15.34
CA GLY A 238 -8.60 -11.58 -16.20
C GLY A 238 -8.07 -11.83 -17.60
N TRP A 239 -6.84 -11.45 -17.94
CA TRP A 239 -6.19 -11.74 -19.21
C TRP A 239 -5.49 -13.10 -19.22
N GLU A 240 -5.07 -13.57 -18.05
CA GLU A 240 -4.40 -14.84 -17.81
C GLU A 240 -5.39 -16.00 -17.70
N PRO A 241 -4.96 -17.25 -17.94
CA PRO A 241 -5.82 -18.43 -17.74
C PRO A 241 -6.24 -18.59 -16.28
N LYS A 242 -5.28 -18.40 -15.36
CA LYS A 242 -5.42 -18.44 -13.91
C LYS A 242 -4.32 -17.61 -13.25
N VAL A 243 -4.63 -17.01 -12.10
CA VAL A 243 -3.61 -16.29 -11.30
C VAL A 243 -2.48 -17.23 -10.94
N GLY A 244 -1.28 -16.90 -11.41
CA GLY A 244 -0.09 -17.75 -11.33
C GLY A 244 0.42 -18.25 -12.67
N ASP A 245 -0.43 -18.42 -13.67
CA ASP A 245 -0.09 -18.95 -15.01
C ASP A 245 0.28 -17.79 -15.97
N TRP A 246 1.28 -16.98 -15.61
CA TRP A 246 1.58 -15.68 -16.22
C TRP A 246 2.26 -15.72 -17.60
N LEU A 247 2.73 -16.88 -18.05
CA LEU A 247 3.43 -17.00 -19.35
C LEU A 247 2.48 -17.17 -20.53
N GLU A 248 1.19 -17.38 -20.26
CA GLU A 248 0.15 -17.62 -21.23
C GLU A 248 -1.02 -16.65 -21.05
N THR A 249 -1.76 -16.40 -22.11
CA THR A 249 -3.04 -15.70 -22.06
C THR A 249 -4.19 -16.70 -22.06
N ASP A 250 -5.35 -16.32 -21.51
CA ASP A 250 -6.57 -17.10 -21.70
C ASP A 250 -6.91 -17.16 -23.19
N ALA A 251 -6.76 -18.35 -23.79
CA ALA A 251 -6.91 -18.55 -25.23
C ALA A 251 -8.34 -18.27 -25.76
N GLN A 252 -9.36 -18.29 -24.88
CA GLN A 252 -10.73 -17.94 -25.26
C GLN A 252 -10.95 -16.43 -25.26
N LYS A 253 -10.33 -15.74 -24.33
CA LYS A 253 -10.45 -14.30 -24.16
C LYS A 253 -9.46 -13.53 -25.04
N PHE A 254 -8.23 -14.01 -25.15
CA PHE A 254 -7.11 -13.39 -25.88
C PHE A 254 -6.45 -14.41 -26.82
N PRO A 255 -7.15 -14.87 -27.85
CA PRO A 255 -6.67 -15.92 -28.77
C PRO A 255 -5.41 -15.53 -29.55
N HIS A 256 -5.15 -14.22 -29.73
CA HIS A 256 -3.97 -13.71 -30.43
C HIS A 256 -2.87 -13.21 -29.47
N GLY A 257 -3.04 -13.42 -28.15
CA GLY A 257 -2.13 -12.94 -27.10
C GLY A 257 -2.20 -11.42 -26.90
N LEU A 258 -1.25 -10.87 -26.13
CA LEU A 258 -1.27 -9.46 -25.73
C LEU A 258 -0.35 -8.56 -26.55
N LYS A 259 0.62 -9.09 -27.31
CA LYS A 259 1.58 -8.28 -28.04
C LYS A 259 0.91 -7.33 -29.04
N GLY A 260 0.01 -7.84 -29.87
CA GLY A 260 -0.76 -7.01 -30.83
C GLY A 260 -1.61 -5.95 -30.15
N MET A 261 -2.15 -6.27 -28.96
CA MET A 261 -2.93 -5.31 -28.15
C MET A 261 -2.04 -4.16 -27.64
N VAL A 262 -0.81 -4.46 -27.19
CA VAL A 262 0.16 -3.43 -26.78
C VAL A 262 0.52 -2.52 -27.96
N GLU A 263 0.73 -3.09 -29.15
CA GLU A 263 0.98 -2.30 -30.38
C GLU A 263 -0.19 -1.37 -30.71
N GLU A 264 -1.44 -1.84 -30.55
CA GLU A 264 -2.66 -1.01 -30.73
C GLU A 264 -2.77 0.12 -29.69
N ILE A 265 -2.39 -0.15 -28.42
CA ILE A 265 -2.35 0.86 -27.34
C ILE A 265 -1.30 1.93 -27.66
N HIS A 266 -0.08 1.52 -28.06
CA HIS A 266 0.97 2.43 -28.46
C HIS A 266 0.59 3.25 -29.70
N ALA A 267 -0.04 2.63 -30.70
CA ALA A 267 -0.55 3.34 -31.89
C ALA A 267 -1.65 4.36 -31.56
N ALA A 268 -2.35 4.19 -30.44
CA ALA A 268 -3.28 5.18 -29.90
C ALA A 268 -2.58 6.32 -29.13
N GLY A 269 -1.27 6.24 -28.94
CA GLY A 269 -0.45 7.23 -28.23
C GLY A 269 -0.38 7.02 -26.72
N PHE A 270 -0.84 5.88 -26.20
CA PHE A 270 -0.90 5.60 -24.76
C PHE A 270 0.24 4.69 -24.30
N GLN A 271 0.56 4.74 -23.01
CA GLN A 271 1.41 3.75 -22.35
C GLN A 271 0.55 2.50 -22.06
N ALA A 272 1.14 1.31 -22.27
CA ALA A 272 0.47 0.04 -21.98
C ALA A 272 0.81 -0.43 -20.57
N GLY A 273 -0.21 -0.69 -19.74
CA GLY A 273 -0.08 -1.27 -18.40
C GLY A 273 -0.71 -2.65 -18.30
N LEU A 274 -0.10 -3.53 -17.49
CA LEU A 274 -0.61 -4.87 -17.21
C LEU A 274 -0.65 -5.16 -15.71
N TRP A 275 -1.71 -5.80 -15.26
CA TRP A 275 -1.84 -6.30 -13.89
C TRP A 275 -1.21 -7.69 -13.74
N LEU A 276 -0.54 -7.92 -12.61
CA LEU A 276 0.06 -9.18 -12.18
C LEU A 276 0.00 -9.31 -10.65
N ALA A 277 -0.12 -10.54 -10.14
CA ALA A 277 0.09 -10.87 -8.73
C ALA A 277 1.26 -11.86 -8.58
N PRO A 278 2.52 -11.40 -8.70
CA PRO A 278 3.67 -12.24 -9.01
C PRO A 278 4.03 -13.25 -7.92
N PHE A 279 3.77 -12.96 -6.66
CA PHE A 279 4.20 -13.78 -5.53
C PHE A 279 3.13 -14.76 -5.04
N VAL A 280 2.03 -14.90 -5.78
CA VAL A 280 0.94 -15.80 -5.41
C VAL A 280 0.43 -16.57 -6.62
N CYS A 281 -0.22 -17.71 -6.36
CA CYS A 281 -0.97 -18.44 -7.36
C CYS A 281 -2.28 -18.96 -6.78
N GLU A 282 -3.33 -18.99 -7.59
CA GLU A 282 -4.60 -19.57 -7.18
C GLU A 282 -4.57 -21.11 -7.24
N LYS A 283 -5.43 -21.74 -6.44
CA LYS A 283 -5.48 -23.20 -6.30
C LYS A 283 -5.73 -23.93 -7.62
N ASP A 284 -6.53 -23.32 -8.50
CA ASP A 284 -6.90 -23.92 -9.78
C ASP A 284 -5.92 -23.63 -10.92
N SER A 285 -4.80 -22.92 -10.64
CA SER A 285 -3.74 -22.69 -11.63
C SER A 285 -2.98 -23.97 -11.98
N ALA A 286 -2.40 -23.99 -13.17
CA ALA A 286 -1.49 -25.06 -13.57
C ALA A 286 -0.23 -25.04 -12.70
N LEU A 287 0.29 -23.86 -12.36
CA LEU A 287 1.42 -23.68 -11.48
C LEU A 287 1.22 -24.37 -10.13
N PHE A 288 0.08 -24.13 -9.46
CA PHE A 288 -0.21 -24.75 -8.16
C PHE A 288 -0.21 -26.28 -8.24
N ARG A 289 -0.79 -26.85 -9.30
CA ARG A 289 -0.92 -28.31 -9.47
C ARG A 289 0.39 -29.00 -9.88
N GLN A 290 1.18 -28.33 -10.74
CA GLN A 290 2.39 -28.92 -11.32
C GLN A 290 3.63 -28.72 -10.44
N HIS A 291 3.65 -27.64 -9.64
CA HIS A 291 4.79 -27.24 -8.83
C HIS A 291 4.44 -27.05 -7.34
N PRO A 292 3.96 -28.11 -6.64
CA PRO A 292 3.64 -28.01 -5.21
C PRO A 292 4.87 -27.77 -4.31
N ASP A 293 6.07 -27.95 -4.86
CA ASP A 293 7.37 -27.62 -4.26
C ASP A 293 7.75 -26.14 -4.36
N TRP A 294 7.05 -25.35 -5.18
CA TRP A 294 7.22 -23.91 -5.31
C TRP A 294 6.41 -23.10 -4.28
N LEU A 295 5.50 -23.77 -3.57
CA LEU A 295 4.63 -23.11 -2.61
C LEU A 295 5.34 -22.93 -1.27
N LEU A 296 5.23 -21.74 -0.69
CA LEU A 296 5.65 -21.50 0.68
C LEU A 296 4.81 -22.36 1.62
N LYS A 297 5.49 -23.16 2.46
CA LYS A 297 4.83 -24.10 3.38
C LYS A 297 5.09 -23.70 4.83
N VAL A 298 4.04 -23.82 5.64
CA VAL A 298 4.08 -23.71 7.09
C VAL A 298 3.54 -25.00 7.66
N ASP A 299 4.28 -25.65 8.55
CA ASP A 299 3.96 -26.99 9.09
C ASP A 299 3.65 -28.01 7.98
N GLY A 300 4.41 -27.97 6.89
CA GLY A 300 4.28 -28.86 5.73
C GLY A 300 3.07 -28.60 4.83
N LYS A 301 2.28 -27.54 5.07
CA LYS A 301 1.10 -27.16 4.28
C LYS A 301 1.32 -25.85 3.53
N PRO A 302 0.86 -25.74 2.27
CA PRO A 302 0.89 -24.49 1.55
C PRO A 302 0.19 -23.36 2.30
N TRP A 303 0.83 -22.18 2.35
CA TRP A 303 0.28 -21.01 3.01
C TRP A 303 -0.74 -20.30 2.13
N CYS A 304 -2.01 -20.33 2.57
CA CYS A 304 -3.09 -19.57 1.93
C CYS A 304 -2.99 -18.10 2.33
N CYS A 305 -2.90 -17.19 1.35
CA CYS A 305 -2.80 -15.75 1.53
C CYS A 305 -4.16 -15.04 1.51
N GLY A 306 -5.20 -15.70 1.03
CA GLY A 306 -6.54 -15.09 0.96
C GLY A 306 -7.55 -15.97 0.22
N SER A 307 -8.78 -15.49 0.13
CA SER A 307 -9.92 -16.24 -0.42
C SER A 307 -10.38 -15.75 -1.80
N ASN A 308 -9.66 -14.83 -2.44
CA ASN A 308 -9.95 -14.41 -3.80
C ASN A 308 -9.79 -15.59 -4.77
N TRP A 309 -10.47 -15.53 -5.90
CA TRP A 309 -10.48 -16.58 -6.93
C TRP A 309 -10.83 -17.97 -6.34
N SER A 310 -10.05 -18.98 -6.61
CA SER A 310 -10.19 -20.33 -6.00
C SER A 310 -9.43 -20.48 -4.66
N SER A 311 -9.17 -19.38 -3.93
CA SER A 311 -8.17 -19.17 -2.88
C SER A 311 -6.75 -19.14 -3.46
N PHE A 312 -5.88 -18.32 -2.90
CA PHE A 312 -4.53 -18.14 -3.42
C PHE A 312 -3.46 -18.36 -2.37
N TYR A 313 -2.29 -18.78 -2.83
CA TYR A 313 -1.21 -19.30 -2.01
C TYR A 313 0.10 -18.61 -2.34
N ALA A 314 0.93 -18.40 -1.30
CA ALA A 314 2.24 -17.80 -1.46
C ALA A 314 3.20 -18.71 -2.22
N LEU A 315 3.97 -18.11 -3.13
CA LEU A 315 5.15 -18.72 -3.73
C LEU A 315 6.36 -18.55 -2.80
N ASP A 316 7.23 -19.56 -2.78
CA ASP A 316 8.46 -19.49 -1.97
C ASP A 316 9.58 -18.79 -2.74
N ILE A 317 9.84 -17.54 -2.39
CA ILE A 317 10.90 -16.73 -3.01
C ILE A 317 12.33 -17.16 -2.63
N ASP A 318 12.49 -18.17 -1.76
CA ASP A 318 13.79 -18.82 -1.51
C ASP A 318 14.06 -19.94 -2.52
N ASN A 319 13.03 -20.39 -3.25
CA ASN A 319 13.18 -21.40 -4.28
C ASN A 319 13.72 -20.77 -5.60
N PRO A 320 14.94 -21.15 -6.05
CA PRO A 320 15.52 -20.60 -7.28
C PRO A 320 14.64 -20.83 -8.53
N ALA A 321 13.87 -21.91 -8.59
CA ALA A 321 12.98 -22.19 -9.71
C ALA A 321 11.81 -21.20 -9.78
N VAL A 322 11.29 -20.75 -8.63
CA VAL A 322 10.29 -19.67 -8.55
C VAL A 322 10.89 -18.36 -9.07
N LEU A 323 12.10 -18.01 -8.65
CA LEU A 323 12.75 -16.78 -9.10
C LEU A 323 13.03 -16.82 -10.61
N ASP A 324 13.47 -17.96 -11.16
CA ASP A 324 13.68 -18.11 -12.61
C ASP A 324 12.36 -18.01 -13.39
N TYR A 325 11.29 -18.64 -12.88
CA TYR A 325 9.95 -18.50 -13.45
C TYR A 325 9.50 -17.05 -13.50
N LEU A 326 9.58 -16.33 -12.37
CA LEU A 326 9.16 -14.93 -12.30
C LEU A 326 10.01 -14.04 -13.21
N ARG A 327 11.33 -14.24 -13.26
CA ARG A 327 12.21 -13.51 -14.18
C ARG A 327 11.75 -13.68 -15.64
N ARG A 328 11.39 -14.90 -16.05
CA ARG A 328 10.86 -15.17 -17.41
C ARG A 328 9.50 -14.51 -17.64
N VAL A 329 8.65 -14.42 -16.59
CA VAL A 329 7.36 -13.70 -16.66
C VAL A 329 7.60 -12.21 -16.95
N PHE A 330 8.49 -11.55 -16.18
CA PHE A 330 8.79 -10.14 -16.39
C PHE A 330 9.45 -9.89 -17.75
N ASP A 331 10.34 -10.77 -18.20
CA ASP A 331 10.93 -10.68 -19.52
C ASP A 331 9.87 -10.79 -20.63
N ARG A 332 8.95 -11.76 -20.52
CA ARG A 332 7.81 -11.92 -21.43
C ARG A 332 6.93 -10.68 -21.48
N VAL A 333 6.54 -10.16 -20.33
CA VAL A 333 5.59 -9.03 -20.24
C VAL A 333 6.24 -7.73 -20.73
N LEU A 334 7.46 -7.43 -20.29
CA LEU A 334 8.09 -6.13 -20.51
C LEU A 334 8.87 -6.05 -21.82
N ASN A 335 9.48 -7.16 -22.27
CA ASN A 335 10.32 -7.18 -23.45
C ASN A 335 9.61 -7.83 -24.64
N ASP A 336 9.04 -9.04 -24.50
CA ASP A 336 8.37 -9.72 -25.61
C ASP A 336 7.05 -9.07 -26.00
N TRP A 337 6.19 -8.75 -25.01
CA TRP A 337 4.90 -8.08 -25.25
C TRP A 337 5.03 -6.57 -25.31
N GLY A 338 6.00 -5.98 -24.60
CA GLY A 338 6.35 -4.58 -24.70
C GLY A 338 5.59 -3.63 -23.77
N PHE A 339 5.00 -4.12 -22.67
CA PHE A 339 4.34 -3.26 -21.68
C PHE A 339 5.31 -2.24 -21.07
N ASP A 340 4.80 -1.05 -20.71
CA ASP A 340 5.55 0.06 -20.14
C ASP A 340 5.46 0.10 -18.62
N LEU A 341 4.35 -0.37 -18.09
CA LEU A 341 4.04 -0.38 -16.66
C LEU A 341 3.47 -1.74 -16.26
N VAL A 342 3.85 -2.21 -15.07
CA VAL A 342 3.21 -3.34 -14.41
C VAL A 342 2.58 -2.89 -13.09
N LYS A 343 1.27 -3.14 -12.93
CA LYS A 343 0.59 -3.07 -11.63
C LYS A 343 0.82 -4.40 -10.94
N LEU A 344 1.57 -4.38 -9.84
CA LEU A 344 1.96 -5.56 -9.08
C LEU A 344 1.16 -5.64 -7.80
N ASP A 345 0.31 -6.64 -7.71
CA ASP A 345 -0.69 -6.75 -6.65
C ASP A 345 -0.41 -7.91 -5.69
N PHE A 346 -1.07 -7.91 -4.53
CA PHE A 346 -0.91 -8.92 -3.48
C PHE A 346 0.55 -9.15 -3.06
N LEU A 347 1.38 -8.10 -3.10
CA LEU A 347 2.82 -8.20 -2.87
C LEU A 347 3.19 -8.67 -1.46
N TYR A 348 2.30 -8.48 -0.46
CA TYR A 348 2.50 -9.04 0.89
C TYR A 348 2.67 -10.56 0.89
N GLY A 349 2.19 -11.25 -0.16
CA GLY A 349 2.34 -12.69 -0.32
C GLY A 349 3.79 -13.17 -0.42
N ALA A 350 4.75 -12.28 -0.74
CA ALA A 350 6.17 -12.63 -0.80
C ALA A 350 6.77 -12.98 0.57
N ALA A 351 6.27 -12.35 1.65
CA ALA A 351 6.90 -12.42 2.97
C ALA A 351 5.89 -12.54 4.13
N PRO A 352 4.97 -13.52 4.11
CA PRO A 352 4.05 -13.72 5.23
C PRO A 352 4.76 -14.17 6.50
N PHE A 353 5.97 -14.76 6.38
CA PHE A 353 6.85 -15.18 7.48
C PHE A 353 8.30 -14.82 7.16
N GLY A 354 9.08 -14.66 8.22
CA GLY A 354 10.54 -14.78 8.17
C GLY A 354 10.97 -16.23 8.28
N ASN A 355 12.28 -16.43 8.31
CA ASN A 355 12.92 -17.72 8.59
C ASN A 355 14.10 -17.52 9.57
N ALA A 356 14.89 -18.55 9.82
CA ALA A 356 16.06 -18.44 10.71
C ALA A 356 17.13 -17.44 10.24
N HIS A 357 17.12 -17.05 8.96
CA HIS A 357 18.14 -16.17 8.37
C HIS A 357 17.62 -14.77 8.06
N GLU A 358 16.33 -14.62 7.85
CA GLU A 358 15.70 -13.36 7.42
C GLU A 358 14.40 -13.10 8.18
N SER A 359 14.22 -11.86 8.63
CA SER A 359 12.92 -11.37 9.09
C SER A 359 11.92 -11.24 7.92
N ARG A 360 10.64 -11.08 8.24
CA ARG A 360 9.61 -10.75 7.22
C ARG A 360 9.97 -9.50 6.42
N ALA A 361 10.47 -8.48 7.08
CA ALA A 361 10.83 -7.23 6.44
C ALA A 361 12.04 -7.38 5.52
N ALA A 362 13.09 -8.07 5.94
CA ALA A 362 14.25 -8.37 5.10
C ALA A 362 13.82 -9.11 3.82
N ARG A 363 12.95 -10.11 3.98
CA ARG A 363 12.40 -10.90 2.89
C ARG A 363 11.55 -10.05 1.93
N MET A 364 10.73 -9.13 2.46
CA MET A 364 9.93 -8.22 1.65
C MET A 364 10.78 -7.20 0.90
N ASN A 365 11.79 -6.63 1.53
CA ASN A 365 12.74 -5.72 0.89
C ASN A 365 13.44 -6.44 -0.29
N ARG A 366 13.96 -7.64 -0.05
CA ARG A 366 14.56 -8.48 -1.10
C ARG A 366 13.58 -8.76 -2.25
N ALA A 367 12.32 -9.04 -1.95
CA ALA A 367 11.29 -9.24 -2.97
C ALA A 367 11.09 -7.98 -3.84
N MET A 368 11.03 -6.80 -3.22
CA MET A 368 10.89 -5.53 -3.94
C MET A 368 12.13 -5.19 -4.78
N GLU A 369 13.32 -5.48 -4.29
CA GLU A 369 14.58 -5.33 -5.04
C GLU A 369 14.63 -6.27 -6.26
N LEU A 370 14.18 -7.52 -6.12
CA LEU A 370 14.05 -8.46 -7.23
C LEU A 370 13.09 -7.93 -8.30
N LEU A 371 11.89 -7.47 -7.91
CA LEU A 371 10.93 -6.85 -8.83
C LEU A 371 11.56 -5.67 -9.56
N ARG A 372 12.24 -4.77 -8.82
CA ARG A 372 12.91 -3.63 -9.44
C ARG A 372 14.00 -4.06 -10.40
N SER A 373 14.79 -5.08 -10.08
CA SER A 373 15.84 -5.60 -10.95
C SER A 373 15.28 -6.19 -12.25
N TRP A 374 14.17 -6.93 -12.20
CA TRP A 374 13.50 -7.51 -13.37
C TRP A 374 12.81 -6.45 -14.24
N CYS A 375 12.21 -5.43 -13.60
CA CYS A 375 11.56 -4.35 -14.34
C CYS A 375 12.54 -3.32 -14.92
N GLY A 376 13.78 -3.23 -14.45
CA GLY A 376 14.78 -2.26 -14.93
C GLY A 376 14.26 -0.82 -14.88
N GLN A 377 14.06 -0.19 -16.01
CA GLN A 377 13.53 1.18 -16.13
C GLN A 377 12.00 1.25 -16.38
N LYS A 378 11.36 0.12 -16.58
CA LYS A 378 9.90 0.06 -16.73
C LYS A 378 9.21 0.41 -15.40
N GLN A 379 8.00 0.94 -15.47
CA GLN A 379 7.30 1.46 -14.30
C GLN A 379 6.66 0.34 -13.47
N ILE A 380 6.76 0.47 -12.14
CA ILE A 380 6.07 -0.38 -11.17
C ILE A 380 5.00 0.45 -10.45
N LEU A 381 3.75 -0.02 -10.50
CA LEU A 381 2.68 0.42 -9.64
C LEU A 381 2.45 -0.67 -8.58
N GLY A 382 2.93 -0.45 -7.36
CA GLY A 382 2.81 -1.40 -6.25
C GLY A 382 1.42 -1.39 -5.63
N CYS A 383 0.89 -2.57 -5.28
CA CYS A 383 -0.41 -2.73 -4.64
C CYS A 383 -0.37 -3.90 -3.64
N GLY A 384 -1.10 -3.80 -2.52
CA GLY A 384 -1.04 -4.83 -1.47
C GLY A 384 0.38 -5.07 -0.95
N VAL A 385 1.18 -4.03 -0.79
CA VAL A 385 2.58 -4.10 -0.35
C VAL A 385 2.73 -3.48 1.03
N PRO A 386 3.52 -4.07 1.94
CA PRO A 386 3.99 -3.38 3.15
C PRO A 386 4.61 -2.04 2.77
N VAL A 387 4.30 -0.98 3.54
CA VAL A 387 4.43 0.39 3.03
C VAL A 387 5.89 0.79 2.80
N MET A 388 6.76 0.60 3.78
CA MET A 388 8.15 1.07 3.68
C MET A 388 9.02 0.30 2.67
N PRO A 389 8.87 -1.01 2.45
CA PRO A 389 9.60 -1.73 1.40
C PRO A 389 9.35 -1.24 -0.04
N ALA A 390 8.27 -0.47 -0.28
CA ALA A 390 8.00 0.13 -1.58
C ALA A 390 8.75 1.46 -1.82
N PHE A 391 9.31 2.08 -0.76
CA PHE A 391 9.95 3.40 -0.83
C PHE A 391 11.16 3.41 -1.77
N GLY A 392 11.13 4.30 -2.77
CA GLY A 392 12.20 4.45 -3.75
C GLY A 392 12.36 3.27 -4.73
N LEU A 393 11.57 2.19 -4.60
CA LEU A 393 11.58 1.02 -5.48
C LEU A 393 10.38 0.98 -6.43
N ALA A 394 9.19 1.36 -5.97
CA ALA A 394 8.02 1.57 -6.81
C ALA A 394 8.02 2.98 -7.42
N ASP A 395 7.60 3.11 -8.68
CA ASP A 395 7.38 4.40 -9.32
C ASP A 395 6.08 5.02 -8.81
N TYR A 396 5.04 4.22 -8.75
CA TYR A 396 3.74 4.53 -8.16
C TYR A 396 3.33 3.45 -7.17
N CYS A 397 2.52 3.81 -6.19
CA CYS A 397 2.02 2.84 -5.22
C CYS A 397 0.62 3.21 -4.72
N ARG A 398 -0.26 2.21 -4.63
CA ARG A 398 -1.54 2.32 -3.95
C ARG A 398 -1.32 2.80 -2.51
N VAL A 399 -2.19 3.65 -2.03
CA VAL A 399 -2.16 4.14 -0.65
C VAL A 399 -3.41 3.74 0.14
N SER A 400 -4.34 3.06 -0.51
CA SER A 400 -5.63 2.67 0.04
C SER A 400 -6.03 1.25 -0.38
N CYS A 401 -7.06 0.70 0.28
CA CYS A 401 -7.87 -0.39 -0.27
C CYS A 401 -8.52 0.03 -1.59
N ASP A 402 -9.12 -0.95 -2.28
CA ASP A 402 -9.94 -0.68 -3.46
C ASP A 402 -11.13 0.22 -3.11
N VAL A 403 -11.44 1.16 -4.02
CA VAL A 403 -12.71 1.86 -4.00
C VAL A 403 -13.86 0.89 -4.31
N SER A 404 -15.08 1.31 -4.07
CA SER A 404 -16.28 0.52 -4.36
C SER A 404 -17.19 1.29 -5.31
N LEU A 405 -18.01 0.56 -6.04
CA LEU A 405 -19.17 1.14 -6.75
C LEU A 405 -20.29 1.58 -5.76
N ASP A 406 -20.07 1.35 -4.47
CA ASP A 406 -20.86 1.79 -3.33
C ASP A 406 -20.02 2.71 -2.43
N TRP A 407 -20.68 3.47 -1.54
CA TRP A 407 -19.99 4.39 -0.64
C TRP A 407 -19.14 3.69 0.42
N ASP A 408 -19.65 2.58 0.91
CA ASP A 408 -18.93 1.71 1.86
C ASP A 408 -19.33 0.26 1.59
N ASP A 409 -18.62 -0.67 2.18
CA ASP A 409 -18.93 -2.08 2.06
C ASP A 409 -20.27 -2.45 2.72
N VAL A 410 -20.80 -3.62 2.42
CA VAL A 410 -22.00 -4.13 3.06
C VAL A 410 -21.84 -4.16 4.59
N TRP A 411 -22.92 -3.95 5.34
CA TRP A 411 -22.85 -3.68 6.78
C TRP A 411 -22.09 -4.75 7.59
N TYR A 412 -22.20 -6.02 7.21
CA TYR A 412 -21.52 -7.12 7.93
C TYR A 412 -20.01 -7.14 7.63
N MET A 413 -19.57 -6.79 6.42
CA MET A 413 -18.14 -6.72 6.07
C MET A 413 -17.41 -5.60 6.81
N ARG A 414 -18.10 -4.54 7.20
CA ARG A 414 -17.53 -3.44 8.01
C ARG A 414 -17.00 -3.89 9.36
N LEU A 415 -17.43 -5.07 9.82
CA LEU A 415 -17.01 -5.64 11.10
C LEU A 415 -15.78 -6.54 11.00
N PHE A 416 -15.34 -6.92 9.78
CA PHE A 416 -14.37 -7.99 9.61
C PHE A 416 -12.93 -7.52 9.66
N HIS A 417 -12.42 -6.84 8.65
CA HIS A 417 -11.02 -6.49 8.60
C HIS A 417 -10.81 -5.08 8.01
N ARG A 418 -9.58 -4.55 8.19
CA ARG A 418 -9.22 -3.18 7.79
C ARG A 418 -8.87 -3.05 6.32
N GLU A 419 -8.57 -4.15 5.65
CA GLU A 419 -8.15 -4.23 4.24
C GLU A 419 -9.31 -4.46 3.26
N ARG A 420 -10.54 -4.31 3.73
CA ARG A 420 -11.73 -4.49 2.91
C ARG A 420 -11.92 -3.37 1.89
N VAL A 421 -12.63 -3.67 0.80
CA VAL A 421 -13.04 -2.70 -0.22
C VAL A 421 -13.96 -1.63 0.40
N SER A 422 -13.63 -0.34 0.22
CA SER A 422 -14.43 0.76 0.75
C SER A 422 -14.00 2.12 0.19
N THR A 423 -14.91 2.83 -0.49
CA THR A 423 -14.67 4.20 -0.99
C THR A 423 -14.34 5.17 0.15
N LYS A 424 -15.03 5.05 1.29
CA LYS A 424 -14.78 5.88 2.48
C LYS A 424 -13.36 5.68 3.02
N GLN A 425 -12.93 4.43 3.16
CA GLN A 425 -11.58 4.13 3.67
C GLN A 425 -10.50 4.54 2.67
N ALA A 426 -10.77 4.39 1.35
CA ALA A 426 -9.87 4.82 0.31
C ALA A 426 -9.63 6.34 0.34
N ILE A 427 -10.68 7.14 0.46
CA ILE A 427 -10.58 8.59 0.61
C ILE A 427 -9.77 8.95 1.87
N ASN A 428 -10.08 8.35 3.03
CA ASN A 428 -9.37 8.62 4.27
C ASN A 428 -7.87 8.28 4.18
N ASN A 429 -7.54 7.10 3.64
CA ASN A 429 -6.14 6.71 3.47
C ASN A 429 -5.40 7.65 2.52
N THR A 430 -6.03 8.08 1.43
CA THR A 430 -5.46 9.06 0.50
C THR A 430 -5.15 10.38 1.21
N VAL A 431 -6.05 10.83 2.08
CA VAL A 431 -5.86 12.06 2.88
C VAL A 431 -4.75 11.88 3.91
N PHE A 432 -4.78 10.81 4.71
CA PHE A 432 -3.89 10.66 5.88
C PHE A 432 -2.53 10.05 5.54
N ARG A 433 -2.35 9.49 4.33
CA ARG A 433 -1.05 9.05 3.78
C ARG A 433 -0.49 9.99 2.71
N ARG A 434 -1.09 11.17 2.50
CA ARG A 434 -0.65 12.13 1.47
C ARG A 434 0.81 12.53 1.57
N GLN A 435 1.38 12.44 2.78
CA GLN A 435 2.78 12.79 3.04
C GLN A 435 3.77 11.89 2.29
N LEU A 436 3.34 10.70 1.87
CA LEU A 436 4.16 9.78 1.09
C LEU A 436 4.22 10.18 -0.39
N ASN A 437 3.22 10.94 -0.87
CA ASN A 437 3.12 11.37 -2.27
C ASN A 437 4.28 12.29 -2.66
N GLY A 438 5.03 11.92 -3.70
CA GLY A 438 6.17 12.69 -4.19
C GLY A 438 7.42 12.60 -3.30
N ARG A 439 7.41 11.79 -2.22
CA ARG A 439 8.55 11.51 -1.35
C ARG A 439 9.00 10.06 -1.44
N ALA A 440 8.08 9.15 -1.22
CA ALA A 440 8.31 7.71 -1.29
C ALA A 440 8.15 7.18 -2.72
N TYR A 441 7.09 7.62 -3.38
CA TYR A 441 6.60 7.24 -4.70
C TYR A 441 5.51 8.23 -5.14
N GLY A 442 4.97 8.08 -6.36
CA GLY A 442 3.71 8.71 -6.75
C GLY A 442 2.52 7.93 -6.16
N SER A 443 1.70 8.58 -5.33
CA SER A 443 0.54 7.93 -4.70
C SER A 443 -0.55 7.61 -5.70
N ASP A 444 -1.05 6.37 -5.66
CA ASP A 444 -2.23 5.92 -6.38
C ASP A 444 -3.41 5.79 -5.40
N PRO A 445 -4.39 6.71 -5.47
CA PRO A 445 -5.59 6.67 -4.63
C PRO A 445 -6.67 5.71 -5.16
N ASP A 446 -6.38 4.90 -6.19
CA ASP A 446 -7.32 4.14 -6.99
C ASP A 446 -8.13 5.00 -7.98
N VAL A 447 -9.12 4.41 -8.64
CA VAL A 447 -9.89 5.04 -9.68
C VAL A 447 -10.99 5.97 -9.14
N PHE A 448 -11.53 6.81 -10.02
CA PHE A 448 -12.77 7.55 -9.78
C PHE A 448 -13.81 7.22 -10.85
N PHE A 449 -15.08 7.55 -10.57
CA PHE A 449 -16.21 7.27 -11.44
C PHE A 449 -17.00 8.55 -11.76
N LEU A 450 -17.44 8.68 -13.03
CA LEU A 450 -18.40 9.67 -13.47
C LEU A 450 -19.70 9.02 -14.01
N ARG A 451 -19.67 7.70 -14.30
CA ARG A 451 -20.82 6.95 -14.78
C ARG A 451 -21.96 6.91 -13.76
N GLU A 452 -23.19 6.77 -14.26
CA GLU A 452 -24.40 6.54 -13.45
C GLU A 452 -24.74 5.03 -13.37
N GLU A 453 -24.46 4.29 -14.44
CA GLU A 453 -24.77 2.86 -14.51
C GLU A 453 -23.89 2.06 -13.55
N ASN A 454 -24.50 1.11 -12.85
CA ASN A 454 -23.83 0.21 -11.89
C ASN A 454 -22.96 0.94 -10.86
N CYS A 455 -23.34 2.17 -10.49
CA CYS A 455 -22.62 2.95 -9.49
C CYS A 455 -23.63 3.58 -8.53
N LYS A 456 -23.55 3.24 -7.25
CA LYS A 456 -24.46 3.72 -6.21
C LYS A 456 -23.98 5.01 -5.54
N LEU A 457 -22.81 5.51 -5.91
CA LEU A 457 -22.30 6.78 -5.38
C LEU A 457 -23.18 7.93 -5.83
N THR A 458 -23.54 8.82 -4.90
CA THR A 458 -24.21 10.08 -5.22
C THR A 458 -23.28 11.00 -6.01
N ALA A 459 -23.84 12.02 -6.68
CA ALA A 459 -23.04 13.02 -7.41
C ALA A 459 -22.01 13.72 -6.49
N GLU A 460 -22.36 13.97 -5.22
CA GLU A 460 -21.46 14.57 -4.22
C GLU A 460 -20.32 13.61 -3.86
N GLN A 461 -20.63 12.34 -3.63
CA GLN A 461 -19.65 11.30 -3.31
C GLN A 461 -18.65 11.08 -4.46
N LYS A 462 -19.13 11.01 -5.71
CA LYS A 462 -18.29 10.95 -6.91
C LYS A 462 -17.36 12.17 -7.01
N ARG A 463 -17.92 13.37 -6.78
CA ARG A 463 -17.14 14.62 -6.78
C ARG A 463 -16.07 14.63 -5.70
N THR A 464 -16.40 14.21 -4.48
CA THR A 464 -15.45 14.12 -3.37
C THR A 464 -14.30 13.17 -3.71
N LEU A 465 -14.62 11.93 -4.13
CA LEU A 465 -13.63 10.93 -4.54
C LEU A 465 -12.71 11.47 -5.64
N ALA A 466 -13.27 11.93 -6.75
CA ALA A 466 -12.49 12.39 -7.90
C ALA A 466 -11.65 13.63 -7.58
N THR A 467 -12.15 14.55 -6.73
CA THR A 467 -11.41 15.74 -6.33
C THR A 467 -10.28 15.41 -5.38
N VAL A 468 -10.49 14.51 -4.41
CA VAL A 468 -9.44 14.02 -3.51
C VAL A 468 -8.34 13.34 -4.31
N ASN A 469 -8.70 12.42 -5.24
CA ASN A 469 -7.75 11.74 -6.11
C ASN A 469 -6.92 12.73 -6.95
N ALA A 470 -7.58 13.74 -7.53
CA ALA A 470 -6.91 14.76 -8.34
C ALA A 470 -5.95 15.66 -7.55
N LEU A 471 -6.27 15.95 -6.28
CA LEU A 471 -5.47 16.89 -5.46
C LEU A 471 -4.32 16.20 -4.70
N LEU A 472 -4.51 14.95 -4.27
CA LEU A 472 -3.59 14.28 -3.35
C LEU A 472 -2.87 13.07 -3.97
N GLY A 473 -3.28 12.64 -5.17
CA GLY A 473 -2.63 11.55 -5.92
C GLY A 473 -1.66 12.05 -6.98
N ASN A 474 -0.74 11.16 -7.40
CA ASN A 474 0.05 11.30 -8.62
C ASN A 474 -0.43 10.34 -9.74
N VAL A 475 -1.37 9.45 -9.41
CA VAL A 475 -2.09 8.60 -10.36
C VAL A 475 -3.55 9.03 -10.38
N PHE A 476 -4.12 9.18 -11.57
CA PHE A 476 -5.49 9.66 -11.78
C PHE A 476 -6.18 8.83 -12.86
N LEU A 477 -6.73 7.70 -12.47
CA LEU A 477 -7.35 6.74 -13.38
C LEU A 477 -8.88 6.78 -13.28
N THR A 478 -9.55 6.67 -14.43
CA THR A 478 -10.96 6.29 -14.50
C THR A 478 -11.09 4.81 -14.86
N SER A 479 -12.16 4.18 -14.42
CA SER A 479 -12.56 2.83 -14.85
C SER A 479 -13.98 2.81 -15.38
N ASP A 480 -14.38 3.91 -16.01
CA ASP A 480 -15.63 4.04 -16.74
C ASP A 480 -15.41 3.77 -18.24
N MET A 481 -16.48 3.55 -19.00
CA MET A 481 -16.40 3.49 -20.44
C MET A 481 -16.56 4.90 -21.07
N PRO A 482 -15.46 5.54 -21.54
CA PRO A 482 -15.54 6.94 -22.00
C PRO A 482 -16.45 7.16 -23.23
N SER A 483 -16.65 6.12 -24.05
CA SER A 483 -17.57 6.19 -25.20
C SER A 483 -19.02 6.44 -24.79
N ARG A 484 -19.40 6.07 -23.55
CA ARG A 484 -20.74 6.27 -22.98
C ARG A 484 -20.92 7.60 -22.24
N TYR A 485 -19.84 8.37 -22.09
CA TYR A 485 -19.92 9.65 -21.38
C TYR A 485 -20.81 10.65 -22.10
N THR A 486 -21.73 11.24 -21.35
CA THR A 486 -22.48 12.43 -21.76
C THR A 486 -21.56 13.62 -21.94
N GLN A 487 -22.01 14.67 -22.60
CA GLN A 487 -21.25 15.91 -22.74
C GLN A 487 -20.91 16.54 -21.38
N ALA A 488 -21.79 16.44 -20.39
CA ALA A 488 -21.57 16.92 -19.02
C ALA A 488 -20.45 16.13 -18.32
N GLN A 489 -20.45 14.79 -18.43
CA GLN A 489 -19.39 13.94 -17.87
C GLN A 489 -18.03 14.18 -18.53
N ARG A 490 -17.99 14.41 -19.86
CA ARG A 490 -16.76 14.79 -20.57
C ARG A 490 -16.23 16.15 -20.11
N ALA A 491 -17.11 17.12 -19.87
CA ALA A 491 -16.73 18.43 -19.33
C ALA A 491 -16.19 18.30 -17.91
N GLU A 492 -16.83 17.49 -17.07
CA GLU A 492 -16.36 17.22 -15.70
C GLU A 492 -15.01 16.50 -15.67
N TYR A 493 -14.78 15.50 -16.53
CA TYR A 493 -13.49 14.85 -16.68
C TYR A 493 -12.39 15.86 -17.01
N ARG A 494 -12.61 16.76 -17.99
CA ARG A 494 -11.64 17.79 -18.36
C ARG A 494 -11.36 18.76 -17.21
N ARG A 495 -12.39 19.15 -16.45
CA ARG A 495 -12.24 19.97 -15.24
C ARG A 495 -11.36 19.28 -14.19
N LEU A 496 -11.65 18.01 -13.89
CA LEU A 496 -10.89 17.20 -12.94
C LEU A 496 -9.45 16.96 -13.42
N ARG A 497 -9.27 16.72 -14.72
CA ARG A 497 -7.94 16.59 -15.34
C ARG A 497 -7.13 17.88 -15.18
N THR A 498 -7.74 19.04 -15.43
CA THR A 498 -7.11 20.34 -15.21
C THR A 498 -6.74 20.53 -13.74
N LEU A 499 -7.61 20.11 -12.82
CA LEU A 499 -7.32 20.14 -11.38
C LEU A 499 -6.11 19.26 -11.04
N PHE A 500 -6.10 18.03 -11.51
CA PHE A 500 -4.99 17.08 -11.32
C PHE A 500 -3.65 17.65 -11.81
N GLU A 501 -3.63 18.26 -13.01
CA GLU A 501 -2.41 18.76 -13.61
C GLU A 501 -1.91 20.08 -13.01
N ARG A 502 -2.82 20.99 -12.61
CA ARG A 502 -2.51 22.40 -12.36
C ARG A 502 -2.76 22.87 -10.93
N ALA A 503 -3.37 22.04 -10.06
CA ALA A 503 -3.54 22.43 -8.67
C ALA A 503 -2.16 22.59 -8.00
N ALA A 504 -2.02 23.65 -7.22
CA ALA A 504 -0.80 23.97 -6.48
C ALA A 504 -1.11 24.31 -5.03
N GLN A 505 -0.09 24.29 -4.17
CA GLN A 505 -0.18 24.63 -2.75
C GLN A 505 -1.32 23.91 -2.03
N VAL A 506 -1.42 22.59 -2.27
CA VAL A 506 -2.47 21.76 -1.67
C VAL A 506 -2.16 21.56 -0.19
N GLN A 507 -3.09 21.96 0.66
CA GLN A 507 -3.00 21.84 2.12
C GLN A 507 -4.23 21.14 2.67
N VAL A 508 -4.03 20.27 3.65
CA VAL A 508 -5.10 19.55 4.33
C VAL A 508 -5.16 19.98 5.79
N GLU A 509 -6.33 20.45 6.19
CA GLU A 509 -6.60 20.94 7.53
C GLU A 509 -7.85 20.27 8.10
N MET A 510 -7.94 20.17 9.42
CA MET A 510 -9.15 19.75 10.12
C MET A 510 -9.63 20.89 11.01
N GLU A 511 -10.81 21.41 10.72
CA GLU A 511 -11.44 22.48 11.49
C GLU A 511 -12.83 22.01 11.94
N ASN A 512 -13.12 22.12 13.23
CA ASN A 512 -14.42 21.74 13.82
C ASN A 512 -14.90 20.32 13.42
N GLY A 513 -13.97 19.36 13.33
CA GLY A 513 -14.27 17.97 12.97
C GLY A 513 -14.46 17.72 11.47
N ARG A 514 -14.33 18.71 10.62
CA ARG A 514 -14.43 18.59 9.15
C ARG A 514 -13.06 18.70 8.49
N LEU A 515 -12.86 17.93 7.42
CA LEU A 515 -11.67 18.03 6.56
C LEU A 515 -11.84 19.12 5.52
N TYR A 516 -10.81 19.94 5.39
CA TYR A 516 -10.67 20.95 4.35
C TYR A 516 -9.42 20.68 3.53
N ILE A 517 -9.57 20.59 2.22
CA ILE A 517 -8.45 20.59 1.28
C ILE A 517 -8.47 21.94 0.59
N ARG A 518 -7.49 22.79 0.90
CA ARG A 518 -7.29 24.12 0.31
C ARG A 518 -6.26 24.02 -0.80
N TYR A 519 -6.46 24.70 -1.91
CA TYR A 519 -5.54 24.65 -3.04
C TYR A 519 -5.66 25.92 -3.91
N LEU A 520 -4.65 26.17 -4.73
CA LEU A 520 -4.70 27.17 -5.77
C LEU A 520 -4.96 26.52 -7.13
N LEU A 521 -5.88 27.07 -7.91
CA LEU A 521 -6.10 26.71 -9.31
C LEU A 521 -6.04 27.98 -10.17
N GLY A 522 -5.02 28.08 -11.04
CA GLY A 522 -4.78 29.28 -11.82
C GLY A 522 -4.56 30.54 -10.97
N GLY A 523 -3.93 30.39 -9.78
CA GLY A 523 -3.72 31.46 -8.81
C GLY A 523 -4.93 31.80 -7.95
N THR A 524 -6.10 31.21 -8.20
CA THR A 524 -7.34 31.47 -7.42
C THR A 524 -7.48 30.44 -6.29
N PRO A 525 -7.66 30.89 -5.02
CA PRO A 525 -7.89 30.00 -3.88
C PRO A 525 -9.22 29.23 -4.03
N GLN A 526 -9.15 27.94 -3.80
CA GLN A 526 -10.28 27.01 -3.84
C GLN A 526 -10.26 26.12 -2.59
N LYS A 527 -11.39 25.50 -2.27
CA LYS A 527 -11.48 24.51 -1.19
C LYS A 527 -12.48 23.40 -1.48
N LEU A 528 -12.15 22.19 -1.03
CA LEU A 528 -13.05 21.08 -0.83
C LEU A 528 -13.26 20.89 0.67
N CYS A 529 -14.49 20.64 1.10
CA CYS A 529 -14.82 20.38 2.49
C CYS A 529 -15.73 19.15 2.58
N PHE A 530 -15.40 18.21 3.46
CA PHE A 530 -16.21 17.03 3.73
C PHE A 530 -15.96 16.52 5.16
N ASP A 531 -16.87 15.70 5.67
CA ASP A 531 -16.69 15.06 6.96
C ASP A 531 -15.72 13.88 6.82
N PRO A 532 -14.73 13.72 7.74
CA PRO A 532 -13.89 12.51 7.77
C PRO A 532 -14.76 11.29 8.09
N PHE A 533 -14.45 10.17 7.51
CA PHE A 533 -15.28 8.96 7.57
C PHE A 533 -14.77 7.94 8.57
#